data_f2703a1c78e4bfeb2e11053253940ad3
#
_entry.id   f2703a1c78e4bfeb2e11053253940ad3
#
_cell.length_a   1.000
_cell.length_b   1.000
_cell.length_c   1.000
_cell.angle_alpha   90.00
_cell.angle_beta   90.00
_cell.angle_gamma   90.00
#
_symmetry.space_group_name_H-M   'P 1'
#
loop_
_entity.id
_entity.type
_entity.pdbx_description
1 polymer ?
#
loop_
_entity_poly.entity_id
_entity_poly.type
_entity_poly.pdbx_seq_one_letter_code
_entity_poly.pdbx_strand_id
1 'polypeptide(L)'
;MEAKRTVGDYSVINSMYIGHRDIVLCENTAAKKGEKYLCCYVENVAVFERYLEALVSDDFAEIVKVFGERVSEAAAEIIKETEQANKEIGSNEEITAKKCKAISYDDSIKDKVVVIDGSHLRPEFRHASRQLMLCTGGFGSDPHSRGRTCFCTCLYDGRQTSYYRSDILGIIEPEELPEWAQKGLQEAREKYEQEKAPNKERGEAR
;
A
#
# COMPACT_ATOMS: atom_id res chain seq x y z
N MET A 1 -25.49 -9.47 12.39
CA MET A 1 -24.98 -10.32 11.30
C MET A 1 -24.14 -9.41 10.41
N GLU A 2 -22.85 -9.64 10.32
CA GLU A 2 -22.03 -8.92 9.33
C GLU A 2 -22.50 -9.29 7.92
N ALA A 3 -22.66 -8.30 7.06
CA ALA A 3 -23.02 -8.54 5.68
C ALA A 3 -21.90 -9.36 5.02
N LYS A 4 -22.24 -10.53 4.51
CA LYS A 4 -21.27 -11.39 3.81
C LYS A 4 -20.80 -10.66 2.55
N ARG A 5 -19.47 -10.53 2.35
CA ARG A 5 -18.90 -9.93 1.15
C ARG A 5 -19.40 -10.65 -0.10
N THR A 6 -19.73 -9.89 -1.14
CA THR A 6 -20.20 -10.43 -2.42
C THR A 6 -19.37 -9.88 -3.58
N VAL A 7 -19.34 -10.63 -4.68
CA VAL A 7 -18.76 -10.25 -5.97
C VAL A 7 -19.86 -10.44 -7.00
N GLY A 8 -20.51 -9.35 -7.40
CA GLY A 8 -21.77 -9.45 -8.14
C GLY A 8 -22.79 -10.30 -7.39
N ASP A 9 -23.32 -11.34 -8.04
CA ASP A 9 -24.30 -12.28 -7.47
C ASP A 9 -23.66 -13.44 -6.68
N TYR A 10 -22.33 -13.45 -6.54
CA TYR A 10 -21.59 -14.49 -5.84
C TYR A 10 -21.29 -14.12 -4.39
N SER A 11 -21.45 -15.08 -3.49
CA SER A 11 -20.99 -14.94 -2.09
C SER A 11 -19.53 -15.34 -1.98
N VAL A 12 -18.68 -14.51 -1.36
CA VAL A 12 -17.27 -14.84 -1.10
C VAL A 12 -17.19 -15.97 -0.08
N ILE A 13 -16.55 -17.08 -0.45
CA ILE A 13 -16.24 -18.23 0.42
C ILE A 13 -14.91 -18.01 1.10
N ASN A 14 -13.90 -17.57 0.32
CA ASN A 14 -12.56 -17.31 0.80
C ASN A 14 -11.94 -16.14 0.02
N SER A 15 -10.99 -15.45 0.63
CA SER A 15 -10.21 -14.40 -0.03
C SER A 15 -8.81 -14.35 0.54
N MET A 16 -7.85 -14.03 -0.33
CA MET A 16 -6.49 -13.75 0.05
C MET A 16 -6.05 -12.43 -0.56
N TYR A 17 -5.67 -11.51 0.32
CA TYR A 17 -5.03 -10.27 -0.11
C TYR A 17 -3.52 -10.41 0.09
N ILE A 18 -2.76 -10.48 -1.00
CA ILE A 18 -1.31 -10.60 -0.96
C ILE A 18 -0.68 -9.66 -1.99
N GLY A 19 0.37 -8.96 -1.59
CA GLY A 19 0.96 -7.92 -2.42
C GLY A 19 -0.05 -6.82 -2.74
N HIS A 20 -0.33 -6.63 -4.01
CA HIS A 20 -1.32 -5.66 -4.51
C HIS A 20 -2.57 -6.33 -5.06
N ARG A 21 -2.74 -7.63 -4.82
CA ARG A 21 -3.82 -8.45 -5.40
C ARG A 21 -4.78 -8.94 -4.34
N ASP A 22 -6.05 -8.69 -4.55
CA ASP A 22 -7.16 -9.24 -3.78
C ASP A 22 -7.77 -10.38 -4.59
N ILE A 23 -7.53 -11.61 -4.18
CA ILE A 23 -7.93 -12.83 -4.86
C ILE A 23 -9.12 -13.40 -4.10
N VAL A 24 -10.22 -13.67 -4.79
CA VAL A 24 -11.44 -14.17 -4.18
C VAL A 24 -11.88 -15.48 -4.80
N LEU A 25 -12.41 -16.37 -3.93
CA LEU A 25 -13.10 -17.60 -4.26
C LEU A 25 -14.55 -17.44 -3.83
N CYS A 26 -15.49 -17.66 -4.74
CA CYS A 26 -16.89 -17.34 -4.54
C CYS A 26 -17.81 -18.47 -4.96
N GLU A 27 -19.05 -18.48 -4.44
CA GLU A 27 -20.12 -19.41 -4.80
C GLU A 27 -21.42 -18.66 -5.08
N ASN A 28 -22.13 -19.07 -6.14
CA ASN A 28 -23.51 -18.71 -6.40
C ASN A 28 -24.36 -19.98 -6.54
N THR A 29 -25.14 -20.30 -5.52
CA THR A 29 -26.02 -21.51 -5.52
C THR A 29 -27.18 -21.41 -6.49
N ALA A 30 -27.52 -20.22 -6.97
CA ALA A 30 -28.59 -19.97 -7.94
C ALA A 30 -28.07 -19.79 -9.38
N ALA A 31 -26.75 -19.94 -9.59
CA ALA A 31 -26.13 -19.77 -10.91
C ALA A 31 -26.61 -20.84 -11.91
N LYS A 32 -26.43 -20.51 -13.19
CA LYS A 32 -26.65 -21.46 -14.28
C LYS A 32 -25.60 -22.58 -14.24
N LYS A 33 -25.89 -23.66 -14.93
CA LYS A 33 -24.97 -24.78 -15.10
C LYS A 33 -23.64 -24.25 -15.73
N GLY A 34 -22.53 -24.59 -15.15
CA GLY A 34 -21.20 -24.15 -15.56
C GLY A 34 -20.70 -22.90 -14.82
N GLU A 35 -21.49 -22.27 -13.97
CA GLU A 35 -21.15 -20.97 -13.36
C GLU A 35 -21.29 -20.96 -11.81
N LYS A 36 -21.28 -22.14 -11.17
CA LYS A 36 -21.57 -22.23 -9.73
C LYS A 36 -20.49 -21.60 -8.86
N TYR A 37 -19.22 -21.76 -9.21
CA TYR A 37 -18.08 -21.24 -8.49
C TYR A 37 -17.31 -20.24 -9.35
N LEU A 38 -16.73 -19.22 -8.71
CA LEU A 38 -15.98 -18.15 -9.35
C LEU A 38 -14.65 -17.93 -8.63
N CYS A 39 -13.58 -17.72 -9.38
CA CYS A 39 -12.34 -17.14 -8.89
C CYS A 39 -11.97 -15.92 -9.73
N CYS A 40 -11.69 -14.78 -9.09
CA CYS A 40 -11.24 -13.55 -9.78
C CYS A 40 -10.32 -12.72 -8.90
N TYR A 41 -9.67 -11.72 -9.51
CA TYR A 41 -9.06 -10.62 -8.79
C TYR A 41 -10.08 -9.50 -8.59
N VAL A 42 -9.99 -8.81 -7.45
CA VAL A 42 -10.81 -7.64 -7.16
C VAL A 42 -9.90 -6.42 -7.04
N GLU A 43 -10.22 -5.39 -7.83
CA GLU A 43 -9.58 -4.07 -7.73
C GLU A 43 -10.59 -3.05 -7.24
N ASN A 44 -10.21 -2.30 -6.21
CA ASN A 44 -10.99 -1.16 -5.74
C ASN A 44 -10.58 0.09 -6.52
N VAL A 45 -11.48 0.58 -7.38
CA VAL A 45 -11.29 1.79 -8.18
C VAL A 45 -12.23 2.87 -7.66
N ALA A 46 -11.71 3.72 -6.77
CA ALA A 46 -12.40 4.88 -6.19
C ALA A 46 -13.83 4.62 -5.67
N VAL A 47 -14.80 4.39 -6.55
CA VAL A 47 -16.23 4.29 -6.21
C VAL A 47 -16.82 2.91 -6.55
N PHE A 48 -16.09 2.05 -7.25
CA PHE A 48 -16.57 0.73 -7.67
C PHE A 48 -15.47 -0.32 -7.63
N GLU A 49 -15.87 -1.59 -7.49
CA GLU A 49 -14.98 -2.73 -7.62
C GLU A 49 -14.93 -3.19 -9.07
N ARG A 50 -13.74 -3.53 -9.56
CA ARG A 50 -13.53 -4.21 -10.84
C ARG A 50 -13.15 -5.65 -10.59
N TYR A 51 -13.72 -6.53 -11.37
CA TYR A 51 -13.41 -7.95 -11.31
C TYR A 51 -12.60 -8.33 -12.55
N LEU A 52 -11.39 -8.81 -12.33
CA LEU A 52 -10.45 -9.11 -13.41
C LEU A 52 -10.22 -10.62 -13.47
N GLU A 53 -10.00 -11.11 -14.69
CA GLU A 53 -9.66 -12.51 -14.96
C GLU A 53 -10.63 -13.51 -14.28
N ALA A 54 -11.92 -13.21 -14.34
CA ALA A 54 -12.94 -14.06 -13.77
C ALA A 54 -12.98 -15.41 -14.47
N LEU A 55 -12.88 -16.50 -13.68
CA LEU A 55 -13.00 -17.87 -14.16
C LEU A 55 -14.11 -18.56 -13.37
N VAL A 56 -15.00 -19.26 -14.06
CA VAL A 56 -16.16 -19.94 -13.46
C VAL A 56 -16.15 -21.42 -13.80
N SER A 57 -16.67 -22.25 -12.91
CA SER A 57 -16.86 -23.69 -13.09
C SER A 57 -17.93 -24.23 -12.14
N ASP A 58 -18.50 -25.39 -12.45
CA ASP A 58 -19.32 -26.19 -11.52
C ASP A 58 -18.43 -27.08 -10.62
N ASP A 59 -17.16 -27.26 -10.97
CA ASP A 59 -16.23 -28.06 -10.19
C ASP A 59 -15.51 -27.19 -9.16
N PHE A 60 -15.83 -27.41 -7.90
CA PHE A 60 -15.23 -26.68 -6.78
C PHE A 60 -13.71 -26.91 -6.69
N ALA A 61 -13.25 -28.16 -6.92
CA ALA A 61 -11.83 -28.47 -6.81
C ALA A 61 -11.00 -27.79 -7.92
N GLU A 62 -11.56 -27.65 -9.13
CA GLU A 62 -10.95 -26.90 -10.22
C GLU A 62 -10.77 -25.43 -9.84
N ILE A 63 -11.80 -24.77 -9.32
CA ILE A 63 -11.72 -23.36 -8.94
C ILE A 63 -10.81 -23.13 -7.72
N VAL A 64 -10.78 -24.05 -6.75
CA VAL A 64 -9.83 -24.00 -5.62
C VAL A 64 -8.40 -24.12 -6.12
N LYS A 65 -8.13 -24.97 -7.12
CA LYS A 65 -6.81 -25.06 -7.75
C LYS A 65 -6.39 -23.73 -8.37
N VAL A 66 -7.27 -23.10 -9.17
CA VAL A 66 -7.02 -21.78 -9.76
C VAL A 66 -6.76 -20.72 -8.69
N PHE A 67 -7.56 -20.71 -7.62
CA PHE A 67 -7.34 -19.81 -6.48
C PHE A 67 -5.95 -20.01 -5.86
N GLY A 68 -5.55 -21.25 -5.62
CA GLY A 68 -4.23 -21.58 -5.06
C GLY A 68 -3.07 -21.19 -5.98
N GLU A 69 -3.19 -21.40 -7.28
CA GLU A 69 -2.20 -20.98 -8.29
C GLU A 69 -2.02 -19.46 -8.28
N ARG A 70 -3.11 -18.69 -8.28
CA ARG A 70 -3.08 -17.21 -8.23
C ARG A 70 -2.46 -16.67 -6.94
N VAL A 71 -2.78 -17.29 -5.80
CA VAL A 71 -2.15 -16.94 -4.51
C VAL A 71 -0.65 -17.21 -4.55
N SER A 72 -0.23 -18.35 -5.12
CA SER A 72 1.18 -18.71 -5.26
C SER A 72 1.93 -17.74 -6.19
N GLU A 73 1.33 -17.35 -7.32
CA GLU A 73 1.92 -16.40 -8.25
C GLU A 73 2.08 -15.01 -7.60
N ALA A 74 1.06 -14.52 -6.91
CA ALA A 74 1.12 -13.25 -6.21
C ALA A 74 2.18 -13.26 -5.09
N ALA A 75 2.33 -14.38 -4.37
CA ALA A 75 3.38 -14.54 -3.38
C ALA A 75 4.78 -14.53 -4.01
N ALA A 76 4.95 -15.18 -5.16
CA ALA A 76 6.23 -15.21 -5.89
C ALA A 76 6.62 -13.80 -6.40
N GLU A 77 5.66 -12.99 -6.84
CA GLU A 77 5.91 -11.58 -7.22
C GLU A 77 6.47 -10.80 -6.03
N ILE A 78 5.86 -10.90 -4.85
CA ILE A 78 6.32 -10.20 -3.64
C ILE A 78 7.70 -10.66 -3.18
N ILE A 79 7.98 -11.97 -3.23
CA ILE A 79 9.31 -12.51 -2.92
C ILE A 79 10.35 -11.88 -3.84
N LYS A 80 10.07 -11.86 -5.14
CA LYS A 80 10.96 -11.25 -6.14
C LYS A 80 11.19 -9.76 -5.92
N GLU A 81 10.13 -8.99 -5.62
CA GLU A 81 10.25 -7.57 -5.29
C GLU A 81 11.11 -7.35 -4.04
N THR A 82 10.91 -8.15 -3.00
CA THR A 82 11.66 -8.06 -1.75
C THR A 82 13.14 -8.42 -1.96
N GLU A 83 13.41 -9.47 -2.73
CA GLU A 83 14.79 -9.85 -3.09
C GLU A 83 15.50 -8.78 -3.90
N GLN A 84 14.78 -8.14 -4.83
CA GLN A 84 15.31 -7.03 -5.61
C GLN A 84 15.64 -5.84 -4.70
N ALA A 85 14.70 -5.44 -3.83
CA ALA A 85 14.94 -4.38 -2.86
C ALA A 85 16.15 -4.69 -1.97
N ASN A 86 16.28 -5.92 -1.44
CA ASN A 86 17.40 -6.33 -0.60
C ASN A 86 18.75 -6.26 -1.35
N LYS A 87 18.77 -6.55 -2.65
CA LYS A 87 20.00 -6.41 -3.47
C LYS A 87 20.40 -4.95 -3.66
N GLU A 88 19.42 -4.06 -3.82
CA GLU A 88 19.65 -2.63 -4.07
C GLU A 88 20.05 -1.88 -2.80
N ILE A 89 19.42 -2.18 -1.68
CA ILE A 89 19.55 -1.40 -0.44
C ILE A 89 20.40 -2.08 0.65
N GLY A 90 20.75 -3.34 0.47
CA GLY A 90 21.50 -4.14 1.45
C GLY A 90 20.63 -4.61 2.62
N SER A 91 20.59 -3.85 3.72
CA SER A 91 19.75 -4.19 4.87
C SER A 91 18.35 -3.59 4.73
N ASN A 92 17.33 -4.44 4.73
CA ASN A 92 15.92 -4.09 4.62
C ASN A 92 15.10 -4.56 5.84
N GLU A 93 15.76 -4.67 6.99
CA GLU A 93 15.10 -5.08 8.24
C GLU A 93 14.04 -4.08 8.68
N GLU A 94 13.03 -4.59 9.39
CA GLU A 94 11.98 -3.76 9.99
C GLU A 94 12.59 -2.72 10.96
N ILE A 95 12.17 -1.48 10.80
CA ILE A 95 12.56 -0.38 11.68
C ILE A 95 11.63 -0.37 12.89
N THR A 96 12.22 -0.44 14.06
CA THR A 96 11.50 -0.42 15.34
C THR A 96 11.61 0.93 16.04
N ALA A 97 10.78 1.17 17.07
CA ALA A 97 10.78 2.39 17.88
C ALA A 97 12.16 2.79 18.46
N LYS A 98 13.09 1.83 18.59
CA LYS A 98 14.45 2.09 19.09
C LYS A 98 15.32 2.85 18.08
N LYS A 99 14.96 2.82 16.80
CA LYS A 99 15.73 3.43 15.70
C LYS A 99 15.13 4.77 15.23
N CYS A 100 14.10 5.28 15.91
CA CYS A 100 13.45 6.54 15.54
C CYS A 100 13.10 7.36 16.78
N LYS A 101 13.00 8.67 16.62
CA LYS A 101 12.56 9.61 17.64
C LYS A 101 11.04 9.61 17.69
N ALA A 102 10.46 9.34 18.85
CA ALA A 102 9.01 9.40 19.04
C ALA A 102 8.47 10.80 18.74
N ILE A 103 7.25 10.85 18.22
CA ILE A 103 6.52 12.10 17.92
C ILE A 103 5.58 12.45 19.07
N SER A 104 5.63 13.72 19.51
CA SER A 104 4.64 14.27 20.43
C SER A 104 3.49 14.94 19.69
N TYR A 105 2.42 15.28 20.39
CA TYR A 105 1.28 16.03 19.84
C TYR A 105 1.69 17.43 19.35
N ASP A 106 2.72 18.01 19.95
CA ASP A 106 3.21 19.36 19.67
C ASP A 106 4.19 19.43 18.49
N ASP A 107 4.61 18.27 17.96
CA ASP A 107 5.56 18.22 16.87
C ASP A 107 4.90 18.41 15.50
N SER A 108 5.52 19.22 14.63
CA SER A 108 5.28 19.16 13.19
C SER A 108 6.10 18.02 12.60
N ILE A 109 5.43 17.17 11.80
CA ILE A 109 6.10 16.11 11.04
C ILE A 109 6.12 16.39 9.54
N LYS A 110 5.60 17.54 9.13
CA LYS A 110 5.65 18.00 7.75
C LYS A 110 7.10 18.20 7.30
N ASP A 111 7.39 17.78 6.08
CA ASP A 111 8.70 17.80 5.44
C ASP A 111 9.78 16.96 6.17
N LYS A 112 9.36 16.09 7.11
CA LYS A 112 10.24 15.15 7.83
C LYS A 112 10.12 13.74 7.30
N VAL A 113 11.20 12.96 7.50
CA VAL A 113 11.15 11.51 7.25
C VAL A 113 10.51 10.83 8.44
N VAL A 114 9.42 10.15 8.16
CA VAL A 114 8.62 9.40 9.13
C VAL A 114 8.78 7.90 8.90
N VAL A 115 8.65 7.13 9.97
CA VAL A 115 8.67 5.67 9.96
C VAL A 115 7.25 5.18 10.22
N ILE A 116 6.70 4.42 9.29
CA ILE A 116 5.39 3.78 9.49
C ILE A 116 5.55 2.58 10.43
N ASP A 117 4.67 2.47 11.41
CA ASP A 117 4.64 1.30 12.31
C ASP A 117 4.33 0.03 11.50
N GLY A 118 5.21 -0.98 11.60
CA GLY A 118 5.05 -2.25 10.91
C GLY A 118 3.73 -2.94 11.23
N SER A 119 3.12 -2.71 12.41
CA SER A 119 1.80 -3.26 12.75
C SER A 119 0.67 -2.74 11.86
N HIS A 120 0.84 -1.55 11.25
CA HIS A 120 -0.09 -0.94 10.29
C HIS A 120 0.23 -1.30 8.83
N LEU A 121 1.32 -2.02 8.60
CA LEU A 121 1.66 -2.59 7.29
C LEU A 121 1.26 -4.07 7.24
N ARG A 122 0.90 -4.53 6.04
CA ARG A 122 0.70 -5.96 5.84
C ARG A 122 2.00 -6.73 6.08
N PRO A 123 1.92 -7.99 6.56
CA PRO A 123 3.10 -8.76 6.96
C PRO A 123 4.23 -8.76 5.91
N GLU A 124 3.87 -8.87 4.64
CA GLU A 124 4.81 -8.91 3.51
C GLU A 124 5.51 -7.57 3.23
N PHE A 125 5.05 -6.46 3.86
CA PHE A 125 5.62 -5.13 3.68
C PHE A 125 6.28 -4.57 4.96
N ARG A 126 6.48 -5.38 5.98
CA ARG A 126 7.10 -4.96 7.26
C ARG A 126 8.61 -4.92 7.15
N HIS A 127 9.12 -3.99 6.37
CA HIS A 127 10.56 -3.78 6.17
C HIS A 127 10.89 -2.32 5.80
N ALA A 128 12.15 -1.92 5.96
CA ALA A 128 12.61 -0.53 5.87
C ALA A 128 12.19 0.17 4.57
N SER A 129 12.30 -0.50 3.42
CA SER A 129 11.93 0.07 2.12
C SER A 129 10.45 0.41 1.99
N ARG A 130 9.60 -0.08 2.89
CA ARG A 130 8.16 0.23 2.93
C ARG A 130 7.76 1.10 4.12
N GLN A 131 8.64 1.25 5.13
CA GLN A 131 8.38 2.06 6.31
C GLN A 131 8.87 3.50 6.19
N LEU A 132 9.97 3.75 5.42
CA LEU A 132 10.56 5.09 5.32
C LEU A 132 9.81 5.95 4.31
N MET A 133 9.23 7.04 4.82
CA MET A 133 8.38 7.94 4.05
C MET A 133 8.75 9.41 4.28
N LEU A 134 8.68 10.24 3.25
CA LEU A 134 8.65 11.69 3.40
C LEU A 134 7.21 12.12 3.67
N CYS A 135 6.94 12.76 4.81
CA CYS A 135 5.62 13.36 5.08
C CYS A 135 5.52 14.71 4.35
N THR A 136 4.71 14.77 3.29
CA THR A 136 4.57 15.96 2.43
C THR A 136 3.48 16.92 2.89
N GLY A 137 2.63 16.52 3.85
CA GLY A 137 1.57 17.37 4.40
C GLY A 137 0.38 16.57 4.92
N GLY A 138 -0.80 17.19 4.84
CA GLY A 138 -2.04 16.65 5.40
C GLY A 138 -2.32 17.20 6.80
N PHE A 139 -3.60 17.19 7.20
CA PHE A 139 -4.00 17.76 8.50
C PHE A 139 -3.38 17.07 9.72
N GLY A 140 -2.92 15.83 9.59
CA GLY A 140 -2.22 15.12 10.65
C GLY A 140 -0.74 15.51 10.81
N SER A 141 -0.16 16.24 9.85
CA SER A 141 1.26 16.60 9.85
C SER A 141 1.59 17.82 10.72
N ASP A 142 0.61 18.66 11.02
CA ASP A 142 0.79 19.91 11.77
C ASP A 142 0.74 19.66 13.29
N PRO A 143 1.40 20.52 14.10
CA PRO A 143 1.30 20.45 15.55
C PRO A 143 -0.13 20.78 16.00
N HIS A 144 -0.56 20.17 17.08
CA HIS A 144 -1.91 20.36 17.68
C HIS A 144 -3.07 20.06 16.72
N SER A 145 -2.81 19.32 15.66
CA SER A 145 -3.81 19.06 14.62
C SER A 145 -4.97 18.21 15.15
N ARG A 146 -6.18 18.59 14.76
CA ARG A 146 -7.39 17.78 14.95
C ARG A 146 -7.59 16.73 13.85
N GLY A 147 -6.93 16.92 12.72
CA GLY A 147 -6.93 15.96 11.60
C GLY A 147 -5.98 14.82 11.85
N ARG A 148 -6.20 13.69 11.19
CA ARG A 148 -5.40 12.46 11.40
C ARG A 148 -4.55 12.13 10.20
N THR A 149 -4.94 12.51 8.98
CA THR A 149 -4.31 12.08 7.74
C THR A 149 -3.02 12.83 7.46
N CYS A 150 -1.95 12.08 7.20
CA CYS A 150 -0.66 12.52 6.71
C CYS A 150 -0.46 12.00 5.30
N PHE A 151 -0.12 12.87 4.35
CA PHE A 151 0.29 12.47 3.00
C PHE A 151 1.76 12.14 3.01
N CYS A 152 2.12 11.01 2.44
CA CYS A 152 3.45 10.46 2.51
C CYS A 152 3.93 9.97 1.14
N THR A 153 5.23 10.14 0.87
CA THR A 153 5.90 9.60 -0.31
C THR A 153 6.95 8.59 0.15
N CYS A 154 6.86 7.37 -0.33
CA CYS A 154 7.81 6.30 -0.03
C CYS A 154 9.21 6.64 -0.57
N LEU A 155 10.25 6.52 0.26
CA LEU A 155 11.62 6.87 -0.15
C LEU A 155 12.23 5.84 -1.10
N TYR A 156 11.75 4.59 -1.10
CA TYR A 156 12.29 3.55 -1.96
C TYR A 156 11.75 3.61 -3.40
N ASP A 157 10.43 3.73 -3.57
CA ASP A 157 9.77 3.63 -4.88
C ASP A 157 9.02 4.91 -5.30
N GLY A 158 9.05 5.96 -4.49
CA GLY A 158 8.40 7.24 -4.78
C GLY A 158 6.88 7.20 -4.79
N ARG A 159 6.24 6.10 -4.32
CA ARG A 159 4.80 5.94 -4.29
C ARG A 159 4.19 6.86 -3.24
N GLN A 160 3.15 7.60 -3.66
CA GLN A 160 2.38 8.46 -2.77
C GLN A 160 1.25 7.66 -2.11
N THR A 161 1.08 7.88 -0.83
CA THR A 161 0.04 7.24 -0.01
C THR A 161 -0.35 8.13 1.16
N SER A 162 -1.30 7.68 1.97
CA SER A 162 -1.68 8.39 3.19
C SER A 162 -1.76 7.42 4.37
N TYR A 163 -1.32 7.91 5.54
CA TYR A 163 -1.41 7.21 6.81
C TYR A 163 -2.06 8.10 7.85
N TYR A 164 -2.59 7.53 8.91
CA TYR A 164 -2.96 8.32 10.07
C TYR A 164 -1.69 8.66 10.87
N ARG A 165 -1.72 9.80 11.54
CA ARG A 165 -0.61 10.18 12.45
C ARG A 165 -0.33 9.10 13.52
N SER A 166 -1.35 8.38 13.96
CA SER A 166 -1.24 7.26 14.89
C SER A 166 -0.49 6.05 14.34
N ASP A 167 -0.38 5.93 13.02
CA ASP A 167 0.28 4.82 12.34
C ASP A 167 1.77 5.10 12.13
N ILE A 168 2.23 6.28 12.58
CA ILE A 168 3.62 6.72 12.46
C ILE A 168 4.33 6.43 13.78
N LEU A 169 5.36 5.60 13.71
CA LEU A 169 6.18 5.16 14.84
C LEU A 169 7.09 6.29 15.38
N GLY A 170 7.61 7.11 14.47
CA GLY A 170 8.54 8.18 14.82
C GLY A 170 9.14 8.85 13.59
N ILE A 171 10.14 9.71 13.82
CA ILE A 171 10.95 10.39 12.82
C ILE A 171 12.39 9.92 12.87
N ILE A 172 13.06 9.94 11.70
CA ILE A 172 14.50 9.74 11.57
C ILE A 172 15.07 11.01 10.92
N GLU A 173 16.17 11.51 11.48
CA GLU A 173 16.86 12.68 10.92
C GLU A 173 17.58 12.26 9.61
N PRO A 174 17.69 13.13 8.61
CA PRO A 174 18.28 12.80 7.32
C PRO A 174 19.68 12.20 7.38
N GLU A 175 20.48 12.63 8.37
CA GLU A 175 21.86 12.19 8.61
C GLU A 175 21.96 10.75 9.11
N GLU A 176 20.88 10.23 9.70
CA GLU A 176 20.80 8.86 10.24
C GLU A 176 20.25 7.86 9.20
N LEU A 177 19.82 8.36 8.03
CA LEU A 177 19.30 7.52 6.96
C LEU A 177 20.40 6.75 6.24
N PRO A 178 20.14 5.51 5.80
CA PRO A 178 21.04 4.83 4.89
C PRO A 178 21.12 5.56 3.53
N GLU A 179 22.20 5.38 2.80
CA GLU A 179 22.47 6.10 1.53
C GLU A 179 21.31 6.03 0.53
N TRP A 180 20.71 4.86 0.38
CA TRP A 180 19.56 4.70 -0.52
C TRP A 180 18.37 5.57 -0.11
N ALA A 181 18.11 5.71 1.18
CA ALA A 181 17.00 6.51 1.68
C ALA A 181 17.31 8.02 1.63
N GLN A 182 18.57 8.42 1.78
CA GLN A 182 19.01 9.80 1.55
C GLN A 182 18.79 10.22 0.09
N LYS A 183 19.15 9.34 -0.86
CA LYS A 183 18.88 9.54 -2.29
C LYS A 183 17.38 9.63 -2.57
N GLY A 184 16.60 8.68 -2.06
CA GLY A 184 15.15 8.70 -2.21
C GLY A 184 14.48 9.93 -1.60
N LEU A 185 15.02 10.45 -0.47
CA LEU A 185 14.56 11.68 0.14
C LEU A 185 14.79 12.90 -0.79
N GLN A 186 15.95 12.97 -1.42
CA GLN A 186 16.25 14.04 -2.38
C GLN A 186 15.29 13.98 -3.57
N GLU A 187 15.12 12.82 -4.18
CA GLU A 187 14.20 12.61 -5.32
C GLU A 187 12.74 12.94 -4.95
N ALA A 188 12.30 12.52 -3.76
CA ALA A 188 10.94 12.81 -3.28
C ALA A 188 10.72 14.32 -3.05
N ARG A 189 11.72 15.05 -2.53
CA ARG A 189 11.65 16.51 -2.35
C ARG A 189 11.62 17.26 -3.67
N GLU A 190 12.48 16.90 -4.61
CA GLU A 190 12.53 17.51 -5.94
C GLU A 190 11.18 17.35 -6.67
N LYS A 191 10.60 16.14 -6.63
CA LYS A 191 9.29 15.87 -7.22
C LYS A 191 8.17 16.68 -6.56
N TYR A 192 8.18 16.76 -5.24
CA TYR A 192 7.18 17.51 -4.48
C TYR A 192 7.26 19.03 -4.76
N GLU A 193 8.47 19.59 -4.93
CA GLU A 193 8.66 20.99 -5.31
C GLU A 193 8.19 21.27 -6.72
N GLN A 194 8.43 20.35 -7.68
CA GLN A 194 7.94 20.46 -9.05
C GLN A 194 6.41 20.43 -9.13
N GLU A 195 5.76 19.58 -8.33
CA GLU A 195 4.29 19.50 -8.26
C GLU A 195 3.67 20.77 -7.64
N LYS A 196 4.37 21.46 -6.75
CA LYS A 196 3.95 22.73 -6.15
C LYS A 196 4.19 23.95 -7.03
N ALA A 197 5.13 23.87 -7.98
CA ALA A 197 5.40 24.98 -8.88
C ALA A 197 4.14 25.31 -9.70
N PRO A 198 3.62 26.54 -9.66
CA PRO A 198 2.43 26.90 -10.41
C PRO A 198 2.70 26.71 -11.91
N ASN A 199 1.79 26.03 -12.60
CA ASN A 199 1.83 25.79 -14.04
C ASN A 199 1.74 27.14 -14.77
N LYS A 200 2.87 27.79 -15.03
CA LYS A 200 2.96 29.13 -15.65
C LYS A 200 2.59 29.17 -17.13
N GLU A 201 2.25 28.01 -17.73
CA GLU A 201 2.00 27.94 -19.18
C GLU A 201 0.51 27.99 -19.60
N ARG A 202 -0.42 28.36 -18.72
CA ARG A 202 -1.84 28.53 -19.11
C ARG A 202 -2.31 30.00 -19.13
N GLY A 203 -1.44 30.93 -19.47
CA GLY A 203 -1.72 32.36 -19.41
C GLY A 203 -1.43 33.22 -20.64
N GLU A 204 -1.03 32.66 -21.79
CA GLU A 204 -0.84 33.48 -23.00
C GLU A 204 -1.43 32.79 -24.24
N ALA A 205 -2.75 32.85 -24.36
CA ALA A 205 -3.47 32.71 -25.62
C ALA A 205 -4.71 33.61 -25.57
N ARG A 206 -4.53 34.88 -25.90
CA ARG A 206 -5.55 35.80 -26.39
C ARG A 206 -5.06 36.45 -27.66
#